data_f57064fca22a7ae53971c694d93e018b
#
_entry.id   f57064fca22a7ae53971c694d93e018b
#
_cell.length_a   1.000
_cell.length_b   1.000
_cell.length_c   1.000
_cell.angle_alpha   90.00
_cell.angle_beta   90.00
_cell.angle_gamma   90.00
#
_symmetry.space_group_name_H-M   'P 1'
#
loop_
_entity.id
_entity.type
_entity.pdbx_description
1 polymer ?
#
loop_
_entity_poly.entity_id
_entity_poly.type
_entity_poly.pdbx_seq_one_letter_code
_entity_poly.pdbx_strand_id
1 'polypeptide(L)'
;MIKRYRRLCESKRERTRSGLFVLEGARLVSDCIENGFVPENIFIEEGLEDKYRFAADNARTVTISRDVSGAIAQTVTSQGIYAICRLPEKKHIDSFKGGGLLILDDLQDPGNLGTIIRTADAFGISLALCGCCDEFSPKAVRSAMGSVFRVTMYSDPFEDTIKHLRSMGMRIYASVIDSSAVSILDADLSSAAVVIGNEGSGMPEEHIKMCDDGITIKMTGSINSLNAAMAAGIFIWELHKDQQGG
;
A
#
# COMPACT_ATOMS: atom_id res chain seq x y z
N MET A 1 -17.96 -1.25 21.26
CA MET A 1 -16.74 -0.76 20.58
C MET A 1 -15.75 -1.89 20.32
N ILE A 2 -15.32 -2.67 21.29
CA ILE A 2 -14.35 -3.80 21.14
C ILE A 2 -14.80 -4.84 20.11
N LYS A 3 -16.08 -5.27 20.10
CA LYS A 3 -16.60 -6.18 19.07
C LYS A 3 -16.49 -5.60 17.64
N ARG A 4 -16.62 -4.27 17.50
CA ARG A 4 -16.44 -3.58 16.21
C ARG A 4 -15.00 -3.62 15.79
N TYR A 5 -14.04 -3.31 16.70
CA TYR A 5 -12.61 -3.40 16.42
C TYR A 5 -12.23 -4.79 15.89
N ARG A 6 -12.63 -5.88 16.57
CA ARG A 6 -12.34 -7.24 16.12
C ARG A 6 -12.89 -7.53 14.71
N ARG A 7 -14.15 -7.16 14.42
CA ARG A 7 -14.72 -7.34 13.08
C ARG A 7 -13.95 -6.60 12.01
N LEU A 8 -13.48 -5.40 12.31
CA LEU A 8 -12.63 -4.63 11.41
C LEU A 8 -11.26 -5.26 11.20
N CYS A 9 -10.69 -5.95 12.18
CA CYS A 9 -9.48 -6.75 12.00
C CYS A 9 -9.69 -7.88 10.99
N GLU A 10 -10.81 -8.59 11.08
CA GLU A 10 -11.04 -9.86 10.39
C GLU A 10 -11.63 -9.70 8.99
N SER A 11 -12.39 -8.62 8.72
CA SER A 11 -13.26 -8.54 7.55
C SER A 11 -13.05 -7.29 6.68
N LYS A 12 -12.53 -7.49 5.44
CA LYS A 12 -12.51 -6.46 4.38
C LYS A 12 -13.92 -5.90 4.15
N ARG A 13 -14.94 -6.78 4.06
CA ARG A 13 -16.33 -6.37 3.86
C ARG A 13 -16.82 -5.42 4.96
N GLU A 14 -16.45 -5.68 6.21
CA GLU A 14 -16.84 -4.81 7.33
C GLU A 14 -16.12 -3.44 7.23
N ARG A 15 -14.82 -3.42 6.89
CA ARG A 15 -14.08 -2.18 6.67
C ARG A 15 -14.70 -1.33 5.56
N THR A 16 -14.93 -1.93 4.40
CA THR A 16 -15.55 -1.24 3.24
C THR A 16 -16.95 -0.73 3.57
N ARG A 17 -17.81 -1.57 4.21
CA ARG A 17 -19.19 -1.19 4.54
C ARG A 17 -19.26 -0.05 5.55
N SER A 18 -18.38 -0.06 6.53
CA SER A 18 -18.39 0.94 7.61
C SER A 18 -17.54 2.17 7.28
N GLY A 19 -16.69 2.13 6.25
CA GLY A 19 -15.72 3.17 5.96
C GLY A 19 -14.64 3.30 7.04
N LEU A 20 -14.28 2.20 7.72
CA LEU A 20 -13.37 2.21 8.86
C LEU A 20 -12.29 1.15 8.73
N PHE A 21 -11.14 1.42 9.35
CA PHE A 21 -10.06 0.47 9.54
C PHE A 21 -9.48 0.57 10.95
N VAL A 22 -8.51 -0.27 11.27
CA VAL A 22 -7.94 -0.35 12.61
C VAL A 22 -6.43 -0.18 12.60
N LEU A 23 -5.92 0.37 13.69
CA LEU A 23 -4.50 0.52 13.97
C LEU A 23 -4.16 -0.18 15.29
N GLU A 24 -2.96 -0.75 15.35
CA GLU A 24 -2.36 -1.30 16.56
C GLU A 24 -0.92 -0.79 16.68
N GLY A 25 -0.61 -0.20 17.84
CA GLY A 25 0.72 0.28 18.19
C GLY A 25 0.88 1.80 18.11
N ALA A 26 1.72 2.33 19.00
CA ALA A 26 1.88 3.76 19.24
C ALA A 26 2.33 4.51 17.99
N ARG A 27 3.27 3.95 17.22
CA ARG A 27 3.77 4.59 16.00
C ARG A 27 2.67 4.78 14.96
N LEU A 28 1.86 3.74 14.68
CA LEU A 28 0.80 3.83 13.69
C LEU A 28 -0.29 4.82 14.11
N VAL A 29 -0.62 4.88 15.40
CA VAL A 29 -1.59 5.85 15.93
C VAL A 29 -1.04 7.26 15.86
N SER A 30 0.25 7.48 16.17
CA SER A 30 0.92 8.78 16.03
C SER A 30 0.98 9.22 14.57
N ASP A 31 1.50 8.37 13.68
CA ASP A 31 1.59 8.65 12.23
C ASP A 31 0.21 9.00 11.64
N CYS A 32 -0.85 8.30 12.07
CA CYS A 32 -2.23 8.58 11.67
C CYS A 32 -2.65 10.02 12.02
N ILE A 33 -2.43 10.43 13.28
CA ILE A 33 -2.80 11.75 13.78
C ILE A 33 -1.94 12.84 13.11
N GLU A 34 -0.63 12.63 13.02
CA GLU A 34 0.32 13.57 12.43
C GLU A 34 0.05 13.86 10.95
N ASN A 35 -0.53 12.88 10.23
CA ASN A 35 -0.93 13.03 8.83
C ASN A 35 -2.39 13.49 8.66
N GLY A 36 -3.02 14.00 9.72
CA GLY A 36 -4.35 14.62 9.66
C GLY A 36 -5.52 13.64 9.63
N PHE A 37 -5.27 12.36 9.87
CA PHE A 37 -6.35 11.38 10.04
C PHE A 37 -6.85 11.44 11.48
N VAL A 38 -8.17 11.58 11.66
CA VAL A 38 -8.78 11.65 12.98
C VAL A 38 -9.35 10.29 13.36
N PRO A 39 -8.81 9.61 14.40
CA PRO A 39 -9.40 8.38 14.91
C PRO A 39 -10.81 8.63 15.47
N GLU A 40 -11.76 7.74 15.19
CA GLU A 40 -13.08 7.78 15.88
C GLU A 40 -12.96 7.38 17.35
N ASN A 41 -12.14 6.39 17.63
CA ASN A 41 -11.88 5.89 18.98
C ASN A 41 -10.42 5.48 19.11
N ILE A 42 -9.85 5.75 20.27
CA ILE A 42 -8.56 5.20 20.68
C ILE A 42 -8.80 4.35 21.94
N PHE A 43 -8.21 3.18 22.00
CA PHE A 43 -8.24 2.30 23.18
C PHE A 43 -6.84 2.24 23.76
N ILE A 44 -6.71 2.47 25.07
CA ILE A 44 -5.44 2.43 25.80
C ILE A 44 -5.60 1.44 26.93
N GLU A 45 -4.63 0.53 27.08
CA GLU A 45 -4.55 -0.40 28.18
C GLU A 45 -4.37 0.38 29.48
N GLU A 46 -5.08 -0.03 30.52
CA GLU A 46 -4.99 0.54 31.87
C GLU A 46 -3.54 0.62 32.37
N GLY A 47 -3.19 1.77 32.94
CA GLY A 47 -1.83 2.07 33.39
C GLY A 47 -0.87 2.60 32.30
N LEU A 48 -1.32 2.70 31.04
CA LEU A 48 -0.52 3.28 29.94
C LEU A 48 -1.01 4.67 29.48
N GLU A 49 -2.01 5.25 30.14
CA GLU A 49 -2.63 6.51 29.75
C GLU A 49 -1.60 7.65 29.72
N ASP A 50 -0.75 7.75 30.71
CA ASP A 50 0.31 8.76 30.76
C ASP A 50 1.34 8.62 29.64
N LYS A 51 1.65 7.40 29.25
CA LYS A 51 2.56 7.10 28.14
C LYS A 51 2.01 7.55 26.79
N TYR A 52 0.69 7.51 26.63
CA TYR A 52 0.01 7.81 25.36
C TYR A 52 -0.85 9.07 25.42
N ARG A 53 -0.43 10.08 26.18
CA ARG A 53 -1.14 11.38 26.31
C ARG A 53 -1.38 12.05 24.97
N PHE A 54 -0.46 11.90 23.99
CA PHE A 54 -0.60 12.44 22.65
C PHE A 54 -1.90 12.01 21.94
N ALA A 55 -2.46 10.89 22.34
CA ALA A 55 -3.66 10.33 21.76
C ALA A 55 -4.95 10.92 22.36
N ALA A 56 -4.90 11.43 23.60
CA ALA A 56 -6.07 11.84 24.37
C ALA A 56 -6.76 13.10 23.79
N ASP A 57 -6.01 13.99 23.16
CA ASP A 57 -6.52 15.26 22.64
C ASP A 57 -7.13 15.13 21.24
N ASN A 58 -6.97 13.98 20.57
CA ASN A 58 -7.27 13.84 19.15
C ASN A 58 -8.48 12.94 18.85
N ALA A 59 -9.01 12.21 19.84
CA ALA A 59 -10.14 11.31 19.65
C ALA A 59 -10.82 10.93 20.96
N ARG A 60 -11.98 10.25 20.85
CA ARG A 60 -12.60 9.61 22.01
C ARG A 60 -11.71 8.48 22.52
N THR A 61 -10.98 8.75 23.61
CA THR A 61 -10.12 7.76 24.27
C THR A 61 -10.91 6.94 25.30
N VAL A 62 -10.66 5.63 25.33
CA VAL A 62 -11.30 4.65 26.23
C VAL A 62 -10.22 3.79 26.85
N THR A 63 -10.12 3.77 28.18
CA THR A 63 -9.27 2.82 28.89
C THR A 63 -9.89 1.42 28.85
N ILE A 64 -9.07 0.42 28.54
CA ILE A 64 -9.45 -1.00 28.48
C ILE A 64 -8.57 -1.82 29.43
N SER A 65 -9.12 -2.89 30.00
CA SER A 65 -8.34 -3.79 30.83
C SER A 65 -7.28 -4.54 30.03
N ARG A 66 -6.26 -5.04 30.72
CA ARG A 66 -5.20 -5.85 30.12
C ARG A 66 -5.72 -7.10 29.41
N ASP A 67 -6.76 -7.73 29.95
CA ASP A 67 -7.40 -8.90 29.34
C ASP A 67 -8.06 -8.54 28.01
N VAL A 68 -8.74 -7.40 27.95
CA VAL A 68 -9.34 -6.89 26.70
C VAL A 68 -8.27 -6.51 25.68
N SER A 69 -7.20 -5.84 26.14
CA SER A 69 -6.03 -5.49 25.30
C SER A 69 -5.43 -6.74 24.68
N GLY A 70 -5.09 -7.77 25.48
CA GLY A 70 -4.58 -9.03 24.96
C GLY A 70 -5.54 -9.76 24.02
N ALA A 71 -6.86 -9.63 24.26
CA ALA A 71 -7.87 -10.27 23.42
C ALA A 71 -8.09 -9.60 22.05
N ILE A 72 -7.69 -8.34 21.84
CA ILE A 72 -7.82 -7.63 20.56
C ILE A 72 -6.48 -7.46 19.83
N ALA A 73 -5.36 -7.75 20.50
CA ALA A 73 -4.03 -7.68 19.91
C ALA A 73 -3.89 -8.62 18.70
N GLN A 74 -3.28 -8.10 17.65
CA GLN A 74 -2.93 -8.84 16.43
C GLN A 74 -1.41 -9.17 16.41
N THR A 75 -0.66 -8.63 17.37
CA THR A 75 0.78 -8.86 17.52
C THR A 75 1.07 -9.63 18.80
N VAL A 76 2.14 -10.43 18.81
CA VAL A 76 2.54 -11.23 19.97
C VAL A 76 2.91 -10.33 21.16
N THR A 77 3.52 -9.17 20.89
CA THR A 77 3.89 -8.18 21.90
C THR A 77 3.16 -6.88 21.61
N SER A 78 1.95 -6.75 22.16
CA SER A 78 1.18 -5.53 22.00
C SER A 78 1.76 -4.37 22.81
N GLN A 79 1.64 -3.16 22.26
CA GLN A 79 1.99 -1.93 22.96
C GLN A 79 0.84 -1.36 23.81
N GLY A 80 -0.33 -2.00 23.80
CA GLY A 80 -1.50 -1.59 24.59
C GLY A 80 -2.19 -0.32 24.08
N ILE A 81 -2.01 0.06 22.82
CA ILE A 81 -2.73 1.16 22.18
C ILE A 81 -3.27 0.73 20.82
N TYR A 82 -4.54 1.06 20.57
CA TYR A 82 -5.29 0.67 19.38
C TYR A 82 -6.19 1.82 18.94
N ALA A 83 -6.49 1.91 17.65
CA ALA A 83 -7.43 2.91 17.15
C ALA A 83 -8.39 2.34 16.11
N ILE A 84 -9.57 2.96 16.01
CA ILE A 84 -10.50 2.83 14.87
C ILE A 84 -10.46 4.16 14.14
N CYS A 85 -10.15 4.13 12.85
CA CYS A 85 -9.98 5.31 12.01
C CYS A 85 -10.91 5.23 10.80
N ARG A 86 -11.26 6.39 10.21
CA ARG A 86 -11.99 6.43 8.95
C ARG A 86 -11.08 6.14 7.79
N LEU A 87 -11.56 5.36 6.83
CA LEU A 87 -10.86 5.19 5.55
C LEU A 87 -10.77 6.57 4.85
N PRO A 88 -9.65 6.88 4.21
CA PRO A 88 -9.56 8.04 3.35
C PRO A 88 -10.50 7.89 2.14
N GLU A 89 -10.83 9.03 1.54
CA GLU A 89 -11.53 9.00 0.26
C GLU A 89 -10.65 8.31 -0.79
N LYS A 90 -11.28 7.45 -1.59
CA LYS A 90 -10.60 6.81 -2.71
C LYS A 90 -10.22 7.86 -3.75
N LYS A 91 -8.96 7.83 -4.17
CA LYS A 91 -8.53 8.59 -5.34
C LYS A 91 -8.69 7.73 -6.58
N HIS A 92 -9.17 8.34 -7.64
CA HIS A 92 -9.31 7.73 -8.96
C HIS A 92 -8.19 8.21 -9.88
N ILE A 93 -7.82 7.36 -10.84
CA ILE A 93 -6.65 7.60 -11.73
C ILE A 93 -6.81 8.87 -12.57
N ASP A 94 -8.03 9.32 -12.83
CA ASP A 94 -8.32 10.59 -13.52
C ASP A 94 -7.78 11.83 -12.79
N SER A 95 -7.53 11.71 -11.49
CA SER A 95 -6.90 12.75 -10.67
C SER A 95 -5.36 12.71 -10.70
N PHE A 96 -4.73 11.72 -11.33
CA PHE A 96 -3.28 11.64 -11.50
C PHE A 96 -2.77 12.76 -12.40
N LYS A 97 -1.69 13.44 -12.01
CA LYS A 97 -1.17 14.62 -12.71
C LYS A 97 0.20 14.40 -13.34
N GLY A 98 0.70 13.18 -13.33
CA GLY A 98 2.03 12.82 -13.81
C GLY A 98 3.01 12.52 -12.68
N GLY A 99 4.22 12.16 -13.06
CA GLY A 99 5.28 11.65 -12.16
C GLY A 99 5.39 10.13 -12.24
N GLY A 100 6.23 9.53 -11.39
CA GLY A 100 6.41 8.07 -11.34
C GLY A 100 5.17 7.37 -10.83
N LEU A 101 4.79 6.34 -11.53
CA LEU A 101 3.66 5.50 -11.18
C LEU A 101 4.03 4.01 -11.27
N LEU A 102 3.81 3.29 -10.18
CA LEU A 102 3.84 1.84 -10.20
C LEU A 102 2.39 1.31 -10.16
N ILE A 103 2.03 0.46 -11.11
CA ILE A 103 0.72 -0.19 -11.18
C ILE A 103 0.86 -1.60 -10.60
N LEU A 104 0.01 -1.93 -9.65
CA LEU A 104 -0.07 -3.27 -9.04
C LEU A 104 -1.33 -3.94 -9.58
N ASP A 105 -1.15 -5.03 -10.32
CA ASP A 105 -2.21 -5.77 -10.97
C ASP A 105 -2.44 -7.10 -10.23
N ASP A 106 -3.56 -7.18 -9.52
CA ASP A 106 -4.01 -8.35 -8.75
C ASP A 106 -3.02 -8.83 -7.66
N LEU A 107 -2.30 -7.91 -7.01
CA LEU A 107 -1.39 -8.27 -5.91
C LEU A 107 -2.19 -8.74 -4.69
N GLN A 108 -1.93 -9.96 -4.19
CA GLN A 108 -2.78 -10.61 -3.18
C GLN A 108 -2.14 -10.75 -1.80
N ASP A 109 -0.81 -10.69 -1.64
CA ASP A 109 -0.18 -10.72 -0.30
C ASP A 109 -0.13 -9.33 0.33
N PRO A 110 -0.85 -9.11 1.46
CA PRO A 110 -0.85 -7.81 2.13
C PRO A 110 0.51 -7.44 2.75
N GLY A 111 1.43 -8.38 2.94
CA GLY A 111 2.80 -8.11 3.37
C GLY A 111 3.62 -7.48 2.24
N ASN A 112 3.51 -8.04 1.01
CA ASN A 112 4.11 -7.46 -0.19
C ASN A 112 3.53 -6.07 -0.46
N LEU A 113 2.20 -5.94 -0.46
CA LEU A 113 1.53 -4.66 -0.66
C LEU A 113 2.02 -3.60 0.33
N GLY A 114 2.06 -3.90 1.62
CA GLY A 114 2.54 -2.96 2.64
C GLY A 114 4.01 -2.60 2.47
N THR A 115 4.86 -3.54 2.06
CA THR A 115 6.28 -3.30 1.76
C THR A 115 6.43 -2.37 0.55
N ILE A 116 5.65 -2.59 -0.50
CA ILE A 116 5.63 -1.73 -1.69
C ILE A 116 5.17 -0.31 -1.34
N ILE A 117 4.07 -0.17 -0.58
CA ILE A 117 3.58 1.14 -0.10
C ILE A 117 4.67 1.88 0.67
N ARG A 118 5.40 1.18 1.56
CA ARG A 118 6.49 1.78 2.32
C ARG A 118 7.66 2.21 1.43
N THR A 119 7.99 1.43 0.41
CA THR A 119 9.05 1.77 -0.54
C THR A 119 8.63 2.95 -1.42
N ALA A 120 7.38 2.98 -1.89
CA ALA A 120 6.82 4.08 -2.66
C ALA A 120 6.84 5.41 -1.87
N ASP A 121 6.50 5.38 -0.56
CA ASP A 121 6.61 6.53 0.34
C ASP A 121 8.05 7.08 0.40
N ALA A 122 9.03 6.19 0.55
CA ALA A 122 10.43 6.57 0.65
C ALA A 122 10.97 7.29 -0.59
N PHE A 123 10.42 7.01 -1.77
CA PHE A 123 10.87 7.53 -3.05
C PHE A 123 9.88 8.47 -3.74
N GLY A 124 8.75 8.79 -3.10
CA GLY A 124 7.74 9.71 -3.64
C GLY A 124 7.01 9.18 -4.89
N ILE A 125 6.92 7.86 -5.06
CA ILE A 125 6.22 7.22 -6.18
C ILE A 125 4.76 6.97 -5.83
N SER A 126 3.86 7.31 -6.75
CA SER A 126 2.43 6.98 -6.63
C SER A 126 2.16 5.52 -7.00
N LEU A 127 1.07 4.97 -6.47
CA LEU A 127 0.64 3.59 -6.75
C LEU A 127 -0.75 3.58 -7.39
N ALA A 128 -0.97 2.71 -8.38
CA ALA A 128 -2.31 2.33 -8.85
C ALA A 128 -2.58 0.89 -8.44
N LEU A 129 -3.67 0.65 -7.71
CA LEU A 129 -4.06 -0.64 -7.16
C LEU A 129 -5.23 -1.21 -7.98
N CYS A 130 -4.93 -2.13 -8.89
CA CYS A 130 -5.90 -2.77 -9.77
C CYS A 130 -6.20 -4.18 -9.25
N GLY A 131 -7.38 -4.42 -8.69
CA GLY A 131 -7.79 -5.73 -8.18
C GLY A 131 -7.03 -6.25 -6.95
N CYS A 132 -6.20 -5.43 -6.31
CA CYS A 132 -5.33 -5.82 -5.21
C CYS A 132 -6.07 -6.20 -3.92
N CYS A 133 -5.35 -6.87 -3.03
CA CYS A 133 -5.80 -7.07 -1.66
C CYS A 133 -6.04 -5.72 -0.95
N ASP A 134 -6.58 -5.77 0.27
CA ASP A 134 -6.97 -4.57 1.02
C ASP A 134 -5.74 -3.87 1.65
N GLU A 135 -5.42 -2.69 1.18
CA GLU A 135 -4.34 -1.83 1.64
C GLU A 135 -4.51 -1.37 3.09
N PHE A 136 -5.75 -1.36 3.58
CA PHE A 136 -6.09 -1.06 4.98
C PHE A 136 -6.35 -2.30 5.84
N SER A 137 -5.99 -3.49 5.35
CA SER A 137 -5.95 -4.68 6.20
C SER A 137 -4.89 -4.51 7.30
N PRO A 138 -5.11 -5.08 8.52
CA PRO A 138 -4.12 -4.96 9.61
C PRO A 138 -2.71 -5.41 9.24
N LYS A 139 -2.57 -6.43 8.37
CA LYS A 139 -1.27 -6.93 7.91
C LYS A 139 -0.59 -5.92 6.97
N ALA A 140 -1.34 -5.34 6.00
CA ALA A 140 -0.80 -4.36 5.07
C ALA A 140 -0.37 -3.07 5.80
N VAL A 141 -1.24 -2.53 6.67
CA VAL A 141 -0.96 -1.32 7.46
C VAL A 141 0.29 -1.49 8.34
N ARG A 142 0.44 -2.64 9.01
CA ARG A 142 1.66 -2.93 9.79
C ARG A 142 2.91 -3.00 8.92
N SER A 143 2.84 -3.69 7.77
CA SER A 143 3.98 -3.82 6.85
C SER A 143 4.37 -2.47 6.26
N ALA A 144 3.39 -1.60 5.99
CA ALA A 144 3.61 -0.26 5.46
C ALA A 144 4.19 0.74 6.48
N MET A 145 4.20 0.40 7.80
CA MET A 145 4.82 1.24 8.83
C MET A 145 4.34 2.71 8.82
N GLY A 146 3.03 2.95 8.59
CA GLY A 146 2.42 4.29 8.54
C GLY A 146 2.45 4.96 7.16
N SER A 147 3.14 4.41 6.17
CA SER A 147 3.22 4.98 4.81
C SER A 147 1.86 5.02 4.09
N VAL A 148 0.89 4.23 4.53
CA VAL A 148 -0.51 4.28 4.00
C VAL A 148 -1.18 5.65 4.18
N PHE A 149 -0.66 6.50 5.07
CA PHE A 149 -1.17 7.84 5.32
C PHE A 149 -0.57 8.91 4.40
N ARG A 150 0.52 8.60 3.68
CA ARG A 150 1.31 9.56 2.90
C ARG A 150 1.32 9.27 1.42
N VAL A 151 1.38 7.98 1.04
CA VAL A 151 1.44 7.56 -0.36
C VAL A 151 0.12 7.88 -1.06
N THR A 152 0.21 8.46 -2.24
CA THR A 152 -0.96 8.58 -3.11
C THR A 152 -1.23 7.25 -3.79
N MET A 153 -2.42 6.69 -3.52
CA MET A 153 -2.89 5.43 -4.09
C MET A 153 -4.18 5.67 -4.86
N TYR A 154 -4.22 5.20 -6.10
CA TYR A 154 -5.39 5.21 -6.98
C TYR A 154 -6.00 3.82 -7.03
N SER A 155 -7.33 3.71 -7.08
CA SER A 155 -8.04 2.42 -7.05
C SER A 155 -9.08 2.39 -8.17
N ASP A 156 -8.70 1.88 -9.32
CA ASP A 156 -9.53 1.74 -10.52
C ASP A 156 -9.31 0.37 -11.16
N PRO A 157 -10.23 -0.08 -12.05
CA PRO A 157 -9.98 -1.22 -12.92
C PRO A 157 -8.71 -1.01 -13.76
N PHE A 158 -8.05 -2.12 -14.11
CA PHE A 158 -6.80 -2.07 -14.88
C PHE A 158 -6.97 -1.35 -16.21
N GLU A 159 -8.03 -1.69 -16.94
CA GLU A 159 -8.33 -1.13 -18.26
C GLU A 159 -8.53 0.39 -18.23
N ASP A 160 -9.24 0.89 -17.21
CA ASP A 160 -9.49 2.32 -17.03
C ASP A 160 -8.20 3.06 -16.69
N THR A 161 -7.35 2.44 -15.86
CA THR A 161 -6.02 2.95 -15.51
C THR A 161 -5.15 3.09 -16.74
N ILE A 162 -5.01 2.03 -17.55
CA ILE A 162 -4.21 2.03 -18.78
C ILE A 162 -4.73 3.07 -19.78
N LYS A 163 -6.05 3.12 -19.99
CA LYS A 163 -6.68 4.08 -20.90
C LYS A 163 -6.39 5.53 -20.50
N HIS A 164 -6.47 5.85 -19.22
CA HIS A 164 -6.18 7.19 -18.72
C HIS A 164 -4.71 7.56 -18.97
N LEU A 165 -3.77 6.70 -18.57
CA LEU A 165 -2.33 6.95 -18.72
C LEU A 165 -1.90 7.12 -20.18
N ARG A 166 -2.47 6.33 -21.09
CA ARG A 166 -2.27 6.51 -22.54
C ARG A 166 -2.77 7.86 -23.03
N SER A 167 -3.92 8.32 -22.52
CA SER A 167 -4.43 9.66 -22.90
C SER A 167 -3.51 10.80 -22.46
N MET A 168 -2.65 10.55 -21.44
CA MET A 168 -1.62 11.47 -20.98
C MET A 168 -0.30 11.33 -21.75
N GLY A 169 -0.19 10.38 -22.68
CA GLY A 169 1.03 10.11 -23.45
C GLY A 169 2.10 9.37 -22.64
N MET A 170 1.74 8.74 -21.53
CA MET A 170 2.68 7.94 -20.73
C MET A 170 2.94 6.58 -21.38
N ARG A 171 4.18 6.15 -21.39
CA ARG A 171 4.57 4.80 -21.79
C ARG A 171 4.34 3.81 -20.65
N ILE A 172 3.79 2.65 -20.96
CA ILE A 172 3.40 1.64 -19.97
C ILE A 172 4.18 0.36 -20.21
N TYR A 173 4.96 -0.04 -19.23
CA TYR A 173 5.77 -1.26 -19.27
C TYR A 173 5.16 -2.38 -18.45
N ALA A 174 5.02 -3.58 -19.04
CA ALA A 174 4.68 -4.79 -18.33
C ALA A 174 5.96 -5.42 -17.73
N SER A 175 6.06 -5.58 -16.41
CA SER A 175 7.14 -6.35 -15.80
C SER A 175 7.00 -7.84 -16.13
N VAL A 176 7.90 -8.37 -16.95
CA VAL A 176 7.87 -9.74 -17.43
C VAL A 176 9.21 -10.46 -17.22
N ILE A 177 9.15 -11.79 -17.15
CA ILE A 177 10.33 -12.65 -17.12
C ILE A 177 10.57 -13.16 -18.54
N ASP A 178 11.08 -12.28 -19.39
CA ASP A 178 11.36 -12.56 -20.78
C ASP A 178 12.71 -11.94 -21.19
N SER A 179 13.60 -12.74 -21.73
CA SER A 179 14.94 -12.29 -22.19
C SER A 179 14.88 -11.36 -23.41
N SER A 180 13.76 -11.36 -24.15
CA SER A 180 13.52 -10.45 -25.28
C SER A 180 12.95 -9.09 -24.87
N ALA A 181 12.45 -8.96 -23.64
CA ALA A 181 11.93 -7.71 -23.10
C ALA A 181 13.04 -6.66 -22.90
N VAL A 182 12.66 -5.41 -22.88
CA VAL A 182 13.59 -4.30 -22.63
C VAL A 182 14.22 -4.44 -21.23
N SER A 183 15.53 -4.35 -21.16
CA SER A 183 16.20 -4.33 -19.84
C SER A 183 15.84 -3.06 -19.08
N ILE A 184 15.59 -3.19 -17.77
CA ILE A 184 15.36 -2.01 -16.90
C ILE A 184 16.51 -0.97 -17.00
N LEU A 185 17.74 -1.41 -17.32
CA LEU A 185 18.89 -0.54 -17.47
C LEU A 185 18.89 0.27 -18.77
N ASP A 186 18.11 -0.16 -19.76
CA ASP A 186 18.03 0.42 -21.09
C ASP A 186 16.71 1.15 -21.34
N ALA A 187 15.75 1.05 -20.41
CA ALA A 187 14.42 1.66 -20.50
C ALA A 187 14.46 3.13 -20.07
N ASP A 188 13.75 3.99 -20.80
CA ASP A 188 13.45 5.36 -20.35
C ASP A 188 12.17 5.35 -19.50
N LEU A 189 12.32 5.61 -18.22
CA LEU A 189 11.23 5.64 -17.24
C LEU A 189 10.83 7.06 -16.80
N SER A 190 11.37 8.10 -17.42
CA SER A 190 11.14 9.50 -17.05
C SER A 190 9.66 9.93 -17.13
N SER A 191 8.90 9.36 -18.06
CA SER A 191 7.45 9.57 -18.23
C SER A 191 6.76 8.23 -18.48
N ALA A 192 6.97 7.29 -17.58
CA ALA A 192 6.47 5.93 -17.73
C ALA A 192 5.74 5.44 -16.48
N ALA A 193 4.92 4.42 -16.67
CA ALA A 193 4.37 3.59 -15.62
C ALA A 193 4.88 2.15 -15.79
N VAL A 194 5.13 1.46 -14.69
CA VAL A 194 5.52 0.04 -14.69
C VAL A 194 4.43 -0.77 -14.00
N VAL A 195 4.03 -1.88 -14.62
CA VAL A 195 3.03 -2.81 -14.07
C VAL A 195 3.72 -4.01 -13.45
N ILE A 196 3.33 -4.33 -12.22
CA ILE A 196 3.70 -5.58 -11.52
C ILE A 196 2.45 -6.43 -11.35
N GLY A 197 2.49 -7.65 -11.83
CA GLY A 197 1.40 -8.62 -11.72
C GLY A 197 1.38 -9.40 -10.41
N ASN A 198 0.43 -10.32 -10.33
CA ASN A 198 0.22 -11.24 -9.20
C ASN A 198 1.46 -12.09 -8.90
N GLU A 199 1.69 -12.39 -7.61
CA GLU A 199 2.89 -13.11 -7.12
C GLU A 199 2.99 -14.54 -7.65
N GLY A 200 1.87 -15.19 -7.90
CA GLY A 200 1.83 -16.60 -8.32
C GLY A 200 1.64 -16.77 -9.82
N SER A 201 0.64 -16.10 -10.40
CA SER A 201 0.26 -16.21 -11.80
C SER A 201 0.94 -15.21 -12.74
N GLY A 202 1.58 -14.19 -12.18
CA GLY A 202 2.07 -13.06 -12.97
C GLY A 202 0.92 -12.19 -13.47
N MET A 203 1.14 -11.53 -14.58
CA MET A 203 0.16 -10.67 -15.25
C MET A 203 -0.60 -11.48 -16.32
N PRO A 204 -1.94 -11.33 -16.43
CA PRO A 204 -2.71 -11.92 -17.51
C PRO A 204 -2.19 -11.48 -18.89
N GLU A 205 -2.18 -12.39 -19.88
CA GLU A 205 -1.69 -12.11 -21.24
C GLU A 205 -2.45 -10.93 -21.88
N GLU A 206 -3.74 -10.81 -21.60
CA GLU A 206 -4.58 -9.69 -22.06
C GLU A 206 -4.10 -8.35 -21.48
N HIS A 207 -3.69 -8.30 -20.21
CA HIS A 207 -3.13 -7.09 -19.59
C HIS A 207 -1.73 -6.76 -20.14
N ILE A 208 -0.88 -7.78 -20.38
CA ILE A 208 0.42 -7.57 -21.02
C ILE A 208 0.25 -6.93 -22.40
N LYS A 209 -0.71 -7.41 -23.21
CA LYS A 209 -1.03 -6.83 -24.54
C LYS A 209 -1.57 -5.41 -24.49
N MET A 210 -2.08 -4.98 -23.37
CA MET A 210 -2.48 -3.59 -23.12
C MET A 210 -1.32 -2.69 -22.71
N CYS A 211 -0.14 -3.20 -22.45
CA CYS A 211 1.06 -2.40 -22.23
C CYS A 211 1.78 -2.13 -23.56
N ASP A 212 2.69 -1.15 -23.57
CA ASP A 212 3.38 -0.76 -24.80
C ASP A 212 4.58 -1.67 -25.07
N ASP A 213 5.28 -2.10 -24.00
CA ASP A 213 6.41 -3.02 -24.06
C ASP A 213 6.52 -3.88 -22.79
N GLY A 214 7.26 -4.97 -22.90
CA GLY A 214 7.75 -5.73 -21.75
C GLY A 214 9.03 -5.11 -21.17
N ILE A 215 9.17 -5.07 -19.86
CA ILE A 215 10.39 -4.67 -19.16
C ILE A 215 10.85 -5.80 -18.24
N THR A 216 12.16 -6.05 -18.18
CA THR A 216 12.72 -7.14 -17.39
C THR A 216 13.89 -6.70 -16.51
N ILE A 217 13.98 -7.29 -15.33
CA ILE A 217 15.16 -7.25 -14.46
C ILE A 217 16.02 -8.45 -14.81
N LYS A 218 17.15 -8.25 -15.48
CA LYS A 218 18.06 -9.35 -15.86
C LYS A 218 18.64 -10.00 -14.60
N MET A 219 18.37 -11.30 -14.46
CA MET A 219 18.89 -12.13 -13.38
C MET A 219 19.96 -13.09 -13.93
N THR A 220 21.06 -13.25 -13.20
CA THR A 220 22.17 -14.15 -13.57
C THR A 220 22.16 -15.43 -12.74
N GLY A 221 21.30 -15.53 -11.74
CA GLY A 221 21.16 -16.70 -10.87
C GLY A 221 20.24 -17.78 -11.45
N SER A 222 20.08 -18.88 -10.70
CA SER A 222 19.23 -20.01 -11.06
C SER A 222 17.75 -19.87 -10.69
N ILE A 223 17.36 -18.76 -10.05
CA ILE A 223 15.97 -18.51 -9.66
C ILE A 223 15.18 -17.93 -10.84
N ASN A 224 13.91 -18.31 -10.93
CA ASN A 224 13.06 -17.91 -12.05
C ASN A 224 12.38 -16.53 -11.84
N SER A 225 12.25 -16.05 -10.60
CA SER A 225 11.59 -14.78 -10.30
C SER A 225 12.07 -14.16 -8.99
N LEU A 226 11.90 -12.87 -8.85
CA LEU A 226 12.02 -12.15 -7.57
C LEU A 226 10.67 -12.14 -6.84
N ASN A 227 10.72 -11.99 -5.51
CA ASN A 227 9.53 -11.60 -4.76
C ASN A 227 8.96 -10.28 -5.32
N ALA A 228 7.63 -10.17 -5.40
CA ALA A 228 6.96 -9.02 -6.01
C ALA A 228 7.35 -7.67 -5.35
N ALA A 229 7.50 -7.63 -4.02
CA ALA A 229 7.92 -6.41 -3.33
C ALA A 229 9.39 -6.06 -3.61
N MET A 230 10.26 -7.05 -3.84
CA MET A 230 11.64 -6.81 -4.23
C MET A 230 11.73 -6.27 -5.66
N ALA A 231 11.01 -6.87 -6.60
CA ALA A 231 10.92 -6.36 -7.97
C ALA A 231 10.35 -4.93 -8.01
N ALA A 232 9.27 -4.69 -7.27
CA ALA A 232 8.68 -3.36 -7.11
C ALA A 232 9.68 -2.34 -6.59
N GLY A 233 10.48 -2.71 -5.58
CA GLY A 233 11.52 -1.83 -5.02
C GLY A 233 12.56 -1.41 -6.05
N ILE A 234 12.97 -2.32 -6.94
CA ILE A 234 13.91 -2.02 -8.01
C ILE A 234 13.27 -1.06 -9.04
N PHE A 235 12.03 -1.32 -9.47
CA PHE A 235 11.32 -0.42 -10.39
C PHE A 235 11.02 0.94 -9.78
N ILE A 236 10.64 1.01 -8.50
CA ILE A 236 10.43 2.27 -7.79
C ILE A 236 11.70 3.11 -7.76
N TRP A 237 12.85 2.49 -7.51
CA TRP A 237 14.15 3.17 -7.51
C TRP A 237 14.48 3.76 -8.90
N GLU A 238 14.30 3.00 -9.98
CA GLU A 238 14.57 3.49 -11.33
C GLU A 238 13.58 4.60 -11.75
N LEU A 239 12.28 4.43 -11.46
CA LEU A 239 11.27 5.48 -11.67
C LEU A 239 11.62 6.78 -10.92
N HIS A 240 12.12 6.69 -9.68
CA HIS A 240 12.54 7.85 -8.89
C HIS A 240 13.79 8.52 -9.47
N LYS A 241 14.80 7.74 -9.86
CA LYS A 241 16.06 8.24 -10.40
C LYS A 241 15.82 9.07 -11.66
N ASP A 242 14.98 8.60 -12.56
CA ASP A 242 14.70 9.26 -13.82
C ASP A 242 13.88 10.56 -13.66
N GLN A 243 13.15 10.71 -12.53
CA GLN A 243 12.48 11.98 -12.20
C GLN A 243 13.41 13.06 -11.65
N GLN A 244 14.55 12.69 -11.09
CA GLN A 244 15.54 13.66 -10.57
C GLN A 244 16.54 14.13 -11.64
N GLY A 245 16.61 13.46 -12.77
CA GLY A 245 17.56 13.74 -13.86
C GLY A 245 17.01 14.66 -14.97
N GLY A 246 15.78 15.16 -14.83
CA GLY A 246 15.12 16.02 -15.81
C GLY A 246 15.23 17.51 -15.48
#